data_639d47eb4996a39f2d0ba52277202416
#
_entry.id   639d47eb4996a39f2d0ba52277202416
#
_cell.length_a   1.000
_cell.length_b   1.000
_cell.length_c   1.000
_cell.angle_alpha   90.00
_cell.angle_beta   90.00
_cell.angle_gamma   90.00
#
_symmetry.space_group_name_H-M   'P 1'
#
loop_
_entity.id
_entity.type
_entity.pdbx_description
1 polymer ?
#
loop_
_entity_poly.entity_id
_entity_poly.type
_entity_poly.pdbx_seq_one_letter_code
_entity_poly.pdbx_strand_id
1 'polypeptide(L)'
;ITEGPSDQAFVKNLLGPYLAEQGILLIPIILHKPGESGGDVRFARVKNDIEKHLKQRPDTFLTFLVDYYKIGSDWPGYAESNQQSTHTRKAEIINLATAEEAKRLFPKLNPTRRFIPYVSMHELEALYFSDPVCLAEKLGARQADIDAILTQCGEPEKINDNTDTAPSKRLKKLRKRIGFKKTITGIAIAQAIGIPKMRSKCPLFHDWLTKLESLARNNKNLAKSSR
;
A
#
# COMPACT_ATOMS: atom_id res chain seq x y z
N ILE A 1 5.51 -7.45 -0.12
CA ILE A 1 5.20 -7.78 -1.51
C ILE A 1 4.48 -6.59 -2.13
N THR A 2 4.87 -6.15 -3.31
CA THR A 2 4.30 -5.03 -4.06
C THR A 2 3.73 -5.49 -5.39
N GLU A 3 2.76 -4.76 -5.93
CA GLU A 3 2.13 -5.08 -7.21
C GLU A 3 3.07 -4.85 -8.39
N GLY A 4 3.79 -3.73 -8.39
CA GLY A 4 4.57 -3.32 -9.55
C GLY A 4 5.78 -2.45 -9.24
N PRO A 5 6.50 -1.99 -10.30
CA PRO A 5 7.71 -1.21 -10.15
C PRO A 5 7.54 0.14 -9.43
N SER A 6 6.36 0.80 -9.57
CA SER A 6 6.08 2.07 -8.87
C SER A 6 6.01 1.87 -7.36
N ASP A 7 5.31 0.83 -6.91
CA ASP A 7 5.16 0.52 -5.50
C ASP A 7 6.48 0.06 -4.90
N GLN A 8 7.23 -0.76 -5.66
CA GLN A 8 8.58 -1.15 -5.26
C GLN A 8 9.49 0.07 -5.10
N ALA A 9 9.44 1.02 -6.04
CA ALA A 9 10.23 2.24 -5.97
C ALA A 9 9.83 3.11 -4.77
N PHE A 10 8.53 3.23 -4.46
CA PHE A 10 8.02 3.92 -3.29
C PHE A 10 8.55 3.28 -2.00
N VAL A 11 8.46 1.96 -1.88
CA VAL A 11 8.98 1.24 -0.72
C VAL A 11 10.49 1.42 -0.59
N LYS A 12 11.24 1.29 -1.68
CA LYS A 12 12.70 1.38 -1.67
C LYS A 12 13.21 2.78 -1.34
N ASN A 13 12.59 3.82 -1.92
CA ASN A 13 13.12 5.18 -1.87
C ASN A 13 12.51 6.05 -0.77
N LEU A 14 11.39 5.65 -0.18
CA LEU A 14 10.70 6.46 0.81
C LEU A 14 10.32 5.67 2.07
N LEU A 15 9.51 4.63 1.94
CA LEU A 15 9.00 3.89 3.09
C LEU A 15 10.10 3.09 3.81
N GLY A 16 11.00 2.46 3.06
CA GLY A 16 12.12 1.69 3.62
C GLY A 16 13.05 2.53 4.46
N PRO A 17 13.58 3.67 3.95
CA PRO A 17 14.36 4.61 4.76
C PRO A 17 13.62 5.09 6.02
N TYR A 18 12.35 5.48 5.90
CA TYR A 18 11.53 5.92 7.03
C TYR A 18 11.39 4.85 8.14
N LEU A 19 11.15 3.60 7.77
CA LEU A 19 11.04 2.50 8.74
C LEU A 19 12.40 2.00 9.25
N ALA A 20 13.48 2.17 8.46
CA ALA A 20 14.84 1.84 8.89
C ALA A 20 15.30 2.66 10.10
N GLU A 21 14.90 3.94 10.18
CA GLU A 21 15.13 4.80 11.36
C GLU A 21 14.49 4.23 12.64
N GLN A 22 13.47 3.39 12.49
CA GLN A 22 12.76 2.71 13.58
C GLN A 22 13.27 1.27 13.82
N GLY A 23 14.28 0.84 13.07
CA GLY A 23 14.89 -0.49 13.17
C GLY A 23 14.15 -1.57 12.37
N ILE A 24 13.36 -1.18 11.36
CA ILE A 24 12.64 -2.11 10.47
C ILE A 24 13.24 -2.06 9.08
N LEU A 25 13.84 -3.15 8.64
CA LEU A 25 14.35 -3.30 7.27
C LEU A 25 13.25 -3.83 6.36
N LEU A 26 12.82 -3.02 5.38
CA LEU A 26 11.90 -3.44 4.33
C LEU A 26 12.65 -3.92 3.09
N ILE A 27 12.28 -5.11 2.61
CA ILE A 27 12.78 -5.69 1.35
C ILE A 27 11.60 -5.78 0.37
N PRO A 28 11.46 -4.84 -0.59
CA PRO A 28 10.34 -4.85 -1.52
C PRO A 28 10.54 -5.92 -2.59
N ILE A 29 9.52 -6.75 -2.77
CA ILE A 29 9.48 -7.83 -3.76
C ILE A 29 8.24 -7.63 -4.62
N ILE A 30 8.41 -7.57 -5.94
CA ILE A 30 7.29 -7.49 -6.88
C ILE A 30 6.67 -8.87 -7.03
N LEU A 31 5.34 -8.93 -7.04
CA LEU A 31 4.59 -10.14 -7.37
C LEU A 31 5.08 -10.74 -8.68
N HIS A 32 5.48 -12.01 -8.62
CA HIS A 32 6.02 -12.68 -9.78
C HIS A 32 4.91 -13.07 -10.75
N LYS A 33 5.03 -12.69 -12.02
CA LYS A 33 4.19 -13.16 -13.13
C LYS A 33 5.09 -13.81 -14.17
N PRO A 34 4.88 -15.10 -14.50
CA PRO A 34 5.64 -15.72 -15.58
C PRO A 34 5.46 -14.92 -16.88
N GLY A 35 6.57 -14.40 -17.44
CA GLY A 35 6.59 -13.67 -18.70
C GLY A 35 6.28 -12.16 -18.62
N GLU A 36 5.87 -11.60 -17.48
CA GLU A 36 5.60 -10.17 -17.31
C GLU A 36 5.88 -9.69 -15.89
N SER A 37 6.16 -8.38 -15.73
CA SER A 37 6.31 -7.73 -14.43
C SER A 37 4.98 -7.10 -14.00
N GLY A 38 4.30 -7.67 -12.99
CA GLY A 38 3.08 -7.10 -12.40
C GLY A 38 1.77 -7.42 -13.14
N GLY A 39 0.64 -7.03 -12.58
CA GLY A 39 -0.65 -6.88 -13.27
C GLY A 39 -1.72 -7.94 -13.06
N ASP A 40 -1.45 -9.14 -12.56
CA ASP A 40 -2.49 -10.11 -12.19
C ASP A 40 -2.38 -10.46 -10.70
N VAL A 41 -3.19 -9.81 -9.87
CA VAL A 41 -3.16 -9.93 -8.41
C VAL A 41 -4.27 -10.89 -7.94
N ARG A 42 -4.32 -12.11 -8.52
CA ARG A 42 -5.22 -13.16 -8.04
C ARG A 42 -4.68 -13.83 -6.78
N PHE A 43 -5.56 -14.12 -5.84
CA PHE A 43 -5.15 -14.76 -4.59
C PHE A 43 -4.58 -16.17 -4.81
N ALA A 44 -5.12 -16.93 -5.74
CA ALA A 44 -4.60 -18.24 -6.14
C ALA A 44 -3.09 -18.23 -6.45
N ARG A 45 -2.56 -17.08 -6.85
CA ARG A 45 -1.17 -16.87 -7.16
C ARG A 45 -0.39 -16.29 -5.99
N VAL A 46 -0.94 -15.22 -5.38
CA VAL A 46 -0.31 -14.51 -4.25
C VAL A 46 -0.06 -15.44 -3.07
N LYS A 47 -0.92 -16.43 -2.82
CA LYS A 47 -0.73 -17.44 -1.76
C LYS A 47 0.59 -18.20 -1.87
N ASN A 48 1.09 -18.45 -3.10
CA ASN A 48 2.38 -19.13 -3.30
C ASN A 48 3.57 -18.25 -2.88
N ASP A 49 3.48 -16.94 -3.14
CA ASP A 49 4.48 -15.98 -2.68
C ASP A 49 4.43 -15.81 -1.15
N ILE A 50 3.22 -15.81 -0.54
CA ILE A 50 3.07 -15.82 0.92
C ILE A 50 3.78 -17.04 1.51
N GLU A 51 3.45 -18.24 1.03
CA GLU A 51 4.05 -19.49 1.50
C GLU A 51 5.56 -19.46 1.37
N LYS A 52 6.06 -19.13 0.19
CA LYS A 52 7.50 -19.08 -0.13
C LYS A 52 8.24 -18.17 0.86
N HIS A 53 7.77 -16.94 1.05
CA HIS A 53 8.46 -15.97 1.90
C HIS A 53 8.34 -16.29 3.40
N LEU A 54 7.22 -16.83 3.85
CA LEU A 54 7.08 -17.29 5.22
C LEU A 54 7.95 -18.53 5.53
N LYS A 55 8.23 -19.39 4.52
CA LYS A 55 9.12 -20.54 4.64
C LYS A 55 10.60 -20.19 4.68
N GLN A 56 11.01 -19.12 3.98
CA GLN A 56 12.43 -18.79 3.81
C GLN A 56 13.15 -18.51 5.13
N ARG A 57 12.50 -17.76 6.05
CA ARG A 57 13.11 -17.37 7.32
C ARG A 57 12.03 -17.25 8.41
N PRO A 58 12.20 -17.90 9.56
CA PRO A 58 11.22 -17.88 10.65
C PRO A 58 11.12 -16.52 11.36
N ASP A 59 12.14 -15.68 11.24
CA ASP A 59 12.25 -14.33 11.83
C ASP A 59 11.76 -13.21 10.89
N THR A 60 11.34 -13.56 9.66
CA THR A 60 10.86 -12.59 8.67
C THR A 60 9.36 -12.37 8.82
N PHE A 61 8.96 -11.10 8.76
CA PHE A 61 7.57 -10.68 8.66
C PHE A 61 7.22 -10.38 7.20
N LEU A 62 5.97 -10.59 6.85
CA LEU A 62 5.46 -10.38 5.51
C LEU A 62 4.33 -9.36 5.52
N THR A 63 4.33 -8.44 4.57
CA THR A 63 3.21 -7.52 4.32
C THR A 63 2.97 -7.38 2.83
N PHE A 64 1.79 -6.89 2.47
CA PHE A 64 1.44 -6.50 1.09
C PHE A 64 1.34 -4.98 0.96
N LEU A 65 1.48 -4.52 -0.26
CA LEU A 65 1.02 -3.24 -0.77
C LEU A 65 0.47 -3.51 -2.17
N VAL A 66 -0.85 -3.76 -2.25
CA VAL A 66 -1.56 -4.08 -3.50
C VAL A 66 -2.86 -3.28 -3.56
N ASP A 67 -3.28 -2.91 -4.76
CA ASP A 67 -4.48 -2.10 -4.95
C ASP A 67 -5.75 -2.97 -4.96
N TYR A 68 -6.80 -2.54 -4.26
CA TYR A 68 -8.09 -3.22 -4.20
C TYR A 68 -8.71 -3.44 -5.60
N TYR A 69 -8.55 -2.48 -6.50
CA TYR A 69 -9.09 -2.56 -7.86
C TYR A 69 -8.29 -3.47 -8.80
N LYS A 70 -7.17 -4.00 -8.32
CA LYS A 70 -6.31 -4.93 -9.08
C LYS A 70 -6.42 -6.36 -8.60
N ILE A 71 -6.97 -6.60 -7.40
CA ILE A 71 -7.18 -7.96 -6.89
C ILE A 71 -8.30 -8.66 -7.66
N GLY A 72 -8.16 -9.98 -7.84
CA GLY A 72 -9.17 -10.81 -8.50
C GLY A 72 -10.36 -11.10 -7.60
N SER A 73 -11.47 -11.53 -8.20
CA SER A 73 -12.68 -11.97 -7.48
C SER A 73 -12.45 -13.20 -6.60
N ASP A 74 -11.34 -13.92 -6.81
CA ASP A 74 -10.88 -15.05 -5.99
C ASP A 74 -10.21 -14.64 -4.67
N TRP A 75 -10.09 -13.33 -4.42
CA TRP A 75 -9.48 -12.84 -3.19
C TRP A 75 -10.38 -13.06 -1.97
N PRO A 76 -9.84 -13.59 -0.84
CA PRO A 76 -10.62 -13.83 0.37
C PRO A 76 -11.33 -12.56 0.83
N GLY A 77 -12.66 -12.65 1.03
CA GLY A 77 -13.50 -11.52 1.46
C GLY A 77 -13.84 -10.51 0.35
N TYR A 78 -13.46 -10.73 -0.92
CA TYR A 78 -13.76 -9.82 -2.01
C TYR A 78 -15.26 -9.59 -2.20
N ALA A 79 -16.04 -10.67 -2.30
CA ALA A 79 -17.49 -10.56 -2.52
C ALA A 79 -18.19 -9.79 -1.40
N GLU A 80 -17.82 -10.03 -0.13
CA GLU A 80 -18.39 -9.34 1.03
C GLU A 80 -17.93 -7.87 1.08
N SER A 81 -16.65 -7.62 0.86
CA SER A 81 -16.09 -6.25 0.86
C SER A 81 -16.69 -5.39 -0.26
N ASN A 82 -16.95 -5.99 -1.44
CA ASN A 82 -17.50 -5.26 -2.58
C ASN A 82 -18.94 -4.78 -2.34
N GLN A 83 -19.68 -5.41 -1.42
CA GLN A 83 -21.03 -4.99 -1.01
C GLN A 83 -21.02 -3.79 -0.05
N GLN A 84 -19.87 -3.40 0.48
CA GLN A 84 -19.79 -2.32 1.45
C GLN A 84 -19.77 -0.95 0.78
N SER A 85 -20.41 0.03 1.41
CA SER A 85 -20.48 1.40 0.92
C SER A 85 -19.23 2.23 1.25
N THR A 86 -18.50 1.89 2.32
CA THR A 86 -17.33 2.65 2.78
C THR A 86 -16.03 1.91 2.52
N HIS A 87 -15.01 2.65 2.07
CA HIS A 87 -13.67 2.10 1.85
C HIS A 87 -13.02 1.55 3.14
N THR A 88 -13.29 2.16 4.30
CA THR A 88 -12.82 1.67 5.60
C THR A 88 -13.36 0.26 5.88
N ARG A 89 -14.66 0.05 5.71
CA ARG A 89 -15.26 -1.27 5.92
C ARG A 89 -14.80 -2.29 4.90
N LYS A 90 -14.62 -1.88 3.64
CA LYS A 90 -13.99 -2.74 2.62
C LYS A 90 -12.59 -3.18 3.05
N ALA A 91 -11.77 -2.24 3.51
CA ALA A 91 -10.39 -2.51 3.97
C ALA A 91 -10.37 -3.47 5.16
N GLU A 92 -11.24 -3.28 6.14
CA GLU A 92 -11.35 -4.18 7.30
C GLU A 92 -11.65 -5.61 6.87
N ILE A 93 -12.70 -5.80 6.07
CA ILE A 93 -13.15 -7.12 5.62
C ILE A 93 -12.06 -7.81 4.81
N ILE A 94 -11.52 -7.13 3.79
CA ILE A 94 -10.55 -7.75 2.88
C ILE A 94 -9.24 -8.11 3.58
N ASN A 95 -8.74 -7.26 4.47
CA ASN A 95 -7.51 -7.52 5.19
C ASN A 95 -7.70 -8.62 6.25
N LEU A 96 -8.84 -8.64 6.96
CA LEU A 96 -9.15 -9.68 7.92
C LEU A 96 -9.29 -11.05 7.22
N ALA A 97 -10.10 -11.13 6.16
CA ALA A 97 -10.30 -12.36 5.41
C ALA A 97 -8.99 -12.89 4.81
N THR A 98 -8.13 -11.99 4.32
CA THR A 98 -6.79 -12.35 3.80
C THR A 98 -5.91 -12.94 4.91
N ALA A 99 -5.92 -12.37 6.12
CA ALA A 99 -5.15 -12.87 7.25
C ALA A 99 -5.66 -14.25 7.71
N GLU A 100 -6.98 -14.43 7.85
CA GLU A 100 -7.58 -15.71 8.25
C GLU A 100 -7.35 -16.80 7.21
N GLU A 101 -7.42 -16.48 5.92
CA GLU A 101 -7.13 -17.44 4.88
C GLU A 101 -5.65 -17.87 4.88
N ALA A 102 -4.72 -16.95 5.10
CA ALA A 102 -3.31 -17.29 5.27
C ALA A 102 -3.07 -18.20 6.49
N LYS A 103 -3.78 -17.95 7.60
CA LYS A 103 -3.74 -18.79 8.80
C LYS A 103 -4.28 -20.20 8.52
N ARG A 104 -5.38 -20.31 7.77
CA ARG A 104 -5.97 -21.58 7.37
C ARG A 104 -5.03 -22.40 6.46
N LEU A 105 -4.40 -21.73 5.48
CA LEU A 105 -3.54 -22.38 4.49
C LEU A 105 -2.16 -22.76 5.05
N PHE A 106 -1.61 -21.94 5.93
CA PHE A 106 -0.21 -22.06 6.39
C PHE A 106 -0.06 -22.09 7.93
N PRO A 107 -0.81 -22.92 8.66
CA PRO A 107 -0.84 -22.89 10.13
C PRO A 107 0.55 -23.11 10.76
N LYS A 108 1.42 -23.90 10.11
CA LYS A 108 2.77 -24.20 10.58
C LYS A 108 3.77 -23.03 10.38
N LEU A 109 3.42 -22.02 9.60
CA LEU A 109 4.29 -20.87 9.29
C LEU A 109 4.00 -19.65 10.17
N ASN A 110 3.07 -19.79 11.14
CA ASN A 110 2.67 -18.76 12.09
C ASN A 110 2.27 -17.42 11.44
N PRO A 111 1.37 -17.40 10.44
CA PRO A 111 1.00 -16.18 9.75
C PRO A 111 0.27 -15.19 10.64
N THR A 112 -0.44 -15.63 11.67
CA THR A 112 -1.08 -14.75 12.67
C THR A 112 -0.12 -13.74 13.28
N ARG A 113 1.15 -14.15 13.50
CA ARG A 113 2.18 -13.27 14.06
C ARG A 113 3.01 -12.58 12.97
N ARG A 114 3.18 -13.24 11.82
CA ARG A 114 4.22 -12.88 10.84
C ARG A 114 3.68 -12.27 9.55
N PHE A 115 2.36 -12.22 9.36
CA PHE A 115 1.75 -11.70 8.16
C PHE A 115 0.80 -10.53 8.46
N ILE A 116 1.07 -9.38 7.88
CA ILE A 116 0.27 -8.16 8.00
C ILE A 116 -0.24 -7.80 6.60
N PRO A 117 -1.43 -8.26 6.19
CA PRO A 117 -1.99 -7.89 4.90
C PRO A 117 -2.36 -6.39 4.88
N TYR A 118 -2.10 -5.74 3.75
CA TYR A 118 -2.60 -4.41 3.47
C TYR A 118 -2.99 -4.32 2.00
N VAL A 119 -4.29 -4.42 1.77
CA VAL A 119 -4.90 -4.11 0.48
C VAL A 119 -5.29 -2.64 0.53
N SER A 120 -4.58 -1.82 -0.23
CA SER A 120 -4.86 -0.39 -0.36
C SER A 120 -6.18 -0.20 -1.11
N MET A 121 -7.06 0.63 -0.59
CA MET A 121 -8.37 0.88 -1.21
C MET A 121 -8.25 1.66 -2.53
N HIS A 122 -7.11 2.28 -2.78
CA HIS A 122 -6.82 3.09 -3.96
C HIS A 122 -5.39 2.92 -4.42
N GLU A 123 -5.10 3.38 -5.65
CA GLU A 123 -3.73 3.45 -6.14
C GLU A 123 -2.83 4.22 -5.16
N LEU A 124 -1.57 3.84 -5.07
CA LEU A 124 -0.55 4.53 -4.26
C LEU A 124 -0.53 6.05 -4.48
N GLU A 125 -0.83 6.49 -5.68
CA GLU A 125 -0.90 7.89 -6.07
C GLU A 125 -1.95 8.71 -5.30
N ALA A 126 -2.92 8.06 -4.66
CA ALA A 126 -3.88 8.73 -3.77
C ALA A 126 -3.17 9.43 -2.60
N LEU A 127 -2.11 8.82 -2.07
CA LEU A 127 -1.32 9.39 -0.96
C LEU A 127 -0.70 10.75 -1.30
N TYR A 128 -0.47 11.05 -2.58
CA TYR A 128 0.14 12.32 -2.99
C TYR A 128 -0.80 13.52 -2.80
N PHE A 129 -2.10 13.28 -2.71
CA PHE A 129 -3.10 14.31 -2.41
C PHE A 129 -3.11 14.74 -0.94
N SER A 130 -2.29 14.14 -0.08
CA SER A 130 -2.16 14.53 1.33
C SER A 130 -1.52 15.90 1.54
N ASP A 131 -0.79 16.43 0.54
CA ASP A 131 -0.28 17.81 0.54
C ASP A 131 -0.61 18.51 -0.79
N PRO A 132 -1.76 19.21 -0.89
CA PRO A 132 -2.18 19.86 -2.13
C PRO A 132 -1.22 20.94 -2.61
N VAL A 133 -0.57 21.66 -1.69
CA VAL A 133 0.38 22.73 -2.02
C VAL A 133 1.64 22.14 -2.67
N CYS A 134 2.26 21.19 -2.00
CA CYS A 134 3.43 20.49 -2.52
C CYS A 134 3.12 19.76 -3.85
N LEU A 135 1.97 19.12 -3.92
CA LEU A 135 1.52 18.43 -5.14
C LEU A 135 1.36 19.39 -6.32
N ALA A 136 0.72 20.56 -6.09
CA ALA A 136 0.54 21.60 -7.12
C ALA A 136 1.88 22.09 -7.65
N GLU A 137 2.81 22.43 -6.75
CA GLU A 137 4.16 22.87 -7.10
C GLU A 137 4.89 21.82 -7.95
N LYS A 138 4.94 20.58 -7.51
CA LYS A 138 5.66 19.49 -8.21
C LYS A 138 5.06 19.10 -9.55
N LEU A 139 3.76 19.29 -9.72
CA LEU A 139 3.06 19.05 -11.00
C LEU A 139 3.11 20.26 -11.94
N GLY A 140 3.39 21.48 -11.43
CA GLY A 140 3.16 22.73 -12.15
C GLY A 140 1.68 22.95 -12.44
N ALA A 141 0.79 22.54 -11.52
CA ALA A 141 -0.65 22.65 -11.60
C ALA A 141 -1.15 23.79 -10.70
N ARG A 142 -2.40 24.20 -10.90
CA ARG A 142 -3.04 25.15 -9.98
C ARG A 142 -3.49 24.39 -8.72
N GLN A 143 -3.19 24.90 -7.55
CA GLN A 143 -3.64 24.32 -6.28
C GLN A 143 -5.17 24.16 -6.24
N ALA A 144 -5.91 25.17 -6.74
CA ALA A 144 -7.37 25.12 -6.80
C ALA A 144 -7.94 23.89 -7.54
N ASP A 145 -7.22 23.38 -8.56
CA ASP A 145 -7.65 22.18 -9.28
C ASP A 145 -7.50 20.91 -8.40
N ILE A 146 -6.51 20.88 -7.51
CA ILE A 146 -6.28 19.80 -6.56
C ILE A 146 -7.28 19.90 -5.39
N ASP A 147 -7.48 21.09 -4.87
CA ASP A 147 -8.45 21.35 -3.80
C ASP A 147 -9.87 20.99 -4.23
N ALA A 148 -10.24 21.25 -5.50
CA ALA A 148 -11.53 20.84 -6.06
C ALA A 148 -11.70 19.31 -6.06
N ILE A 149 -10.63 18.54 -6.35
CA ILE A 149 -10.66 17.07 -6.27
C ILE A 149 -10.88 16.61 -4.83
N LEU A 150 -10.18 17.19 -3.87
CA LEU A 150 -10.33 16.84 -2.46
C LEU A 150 -11.69 17.24 -1.90
N THR A 151 -12.22 18.41 -2.32
CA THR A 151 -13.59 18.83 -1.95
C THR A 151 -14.63 17.82 -2.46
N GLN A 152 -14.45 17.32 -3.68
CA GLN A 152 -15.34 16.32 -4.27
C GLN A 152 -15.25 14.95 -3.57
N CYS A 153 -14.04 14.53 -3.23
CA CYS A 153 -13.77 13.16 -2.73
C CYS A 153 -13.72 13.08 -1.19
N GLY A 154 -13.42 14.18 -0.50
CA GLY A 154 -13.26 14.30 0.94
C GLY A 154 -11.80 14.18 1.36
N GLU A 155 -11.24 12.99 1.36
CA GLU A 155 -9.85 12.72 1.78
C GLU A 155 -9.08 11.93 0.71
N PRO A 156 -7.74 11.90 0.75
CA PRO A 156 -6.94 11.22 -0.27
C PRO A 156 -7.34 9.77 -0.51
N GLU A 157 -7.58 8.99 0.56
CA GLU A 157 -7.98 7.59 0.47
C GLU A 157 -9.43 7.36 0.02
N LYS A 158 -10.17 8.43 -0.33
CA LYS A 158 -11.52 8.38 -0.94
C LYS A 158 -11.52 8.75 -2.41
N ILE A 159 -10.38 9.11 -2.98
CA ILE A 159 -10.29 9.39 -4.41
C ILE A 159 -10.55 8.09 -5.17
N ASN A 160 -11.66 8.05 -5.89
CA ASN A 160 -12.13 6.82 -6.54
C ASN A 160 -11.27 6.41 -7.74
N ASP A 161 -11.27 5.11 -8.02
CA ASP A 161 -10.43 4.45 -9.03
C ASP A 161 -11.24 3.94 -10.23
N ASN A 162 -12.20 4.72 -10.72
CA ASN A 162 -12.77 4.38 -12.02
C ASN A 162 -11.77 4.72 -13.15
N THR A 163 -12.05 4.23 -14.34
CA THR A 163 -11.16 4.38 -15.51
C THR A 163 -10.72 5.81 -15.81
N ASP A 164 -11.51 6.83 -15.41
CA ASP A 164 -11.28 8.24 -15.74
C ASP A 164 -10.86 9.11 -14.54
N THR A 165 -11.16 8.67 -13.33
CA THR A 165 -11.00 9.45 -12.10
C THR A 165 -10.05 8.81 -11.09
N ALA A 166 -9.40 7.69 -11.44
CA ALA A 166 -8.33 7.10 -10.66
C ALA A 166 -7.23 8.13 -10.32
N PRO A 167 -6.60 8.04 -9.14
CA PRO A 167 -5.56 8.96 -8.71
C PRO A 167 -4.50 9.25 -9.78
N SER A 168 -3.95 8.23 -10.40
CA SER A 168 -2.96 8.37 -11.47
C SER A 168 -3.49 9.07 -12.72
N LYS A 169 -4.78 8.90 -13.04
CA LYS A 169 -5.41 9.58 -14.16
C LYS A 169 -5.61 11.07 -13.87
N ARG A 170 -6.01 11.40 -12.63
CA ARG A 170 -6.11 12.80 -12.18
C ARG A 170 -4.75 13.49 -12.23
N LEU A 171 -3.67 12.85 -11.75
CA LEU A 171 -2.32 13.40 -11.84
C LEU A 171 -1.86 13.63 -13.27
N LYS A 172 -2.17 12.71 -14.19
CA LYS A 172 -1.88 12.90 -15.63
C LYS A 172 -2.63 14.09 -16.23
N LYS A 173 -3.90 14.28 -15.87
CA LYS A 173 -4.71 15.42 -16.33
C LYS A 173 -4.19 16.76 -15.78
N LEU A 174 -3.77 16.79 -14.51
CA LEU A 174 -3.19 17.98 -13.87
C LEU A 174 -1.84 18.38 -14.51
N ARG A 175 -1.01 17.41 -14.89
CA ARG A 175 0.32 17.64 -15.49
C ARG A 175 0.26 17.62 -17.02
N LYS A 176 -0.37 18.60 -17.63
CA LYS A 176 -0.65 18.65 -19.09
C LYS A 176 0.59 18.74 -19.98
N ARG A 177 1.69 19.37 -19.55
CA ARG A 177 2.84 19.70 -20.42
C ARG A 177 3.95 18.65 -20.51
N ILE A 178 4.22 17.87 -19.48
CA ILE A 178 5.43 17.02 -19.34
C ILE A 178 5.07 15.57 -19.01
N GLY A 179 3.94 15.06 -19.22
CA GLY A 179 3.56 13.69 -18.88
C GLY A 179 3.92 13.24 -17.44
N PHE A 180 3.07 12.50 -16.78
CA PHE A 180 3.29 11.95 -15.45
C PHE A 180 3.84 10.52 -15.56
N LYS A 181 5.04 10.27 -15.04
CA LYS A 181 5.65 8.93 -14.91
C LYS A 181 5.64 8.51 -13.45
N LYS A 182 4.91 7.44 -13.11
CA LYS A 182 4.77 6.93 -11.72
C LYS A 182 6.12 6.72 -11.02
N THR A 183 7.07 6.07 -11.69
CA THR A 183 8.38 5.70 -11.13
C THR A 183 9.38 6.85 -11.01
N ILE A 184 9.16 7.96 -11.68
CA ILE A 184 10.07 9.12 -11.65
C ILE A 184 9.36 10.29 -10.97
N THR A 185 8.38 10.86 -11.65
CA THR A 185 7.63 12.02 -11.14
C THR A 185 6.86 11.69 -9.86
N GLY A 186 6.20 10.51 -9.82
CA GLY A 186 5.47 10.06 -8.64
C GLY A 186 6.38 9.92 -7.42
N ILE A 187 7.54 9.31 -7.58
CA ILE A 187 8.49 9.15 -6.47
C ILE A 187 9.06 10.50 -5.99
N ALA A 188 9.39 11.41 -6.91
CA ALA A 188 9.86 12.75 -6.53
C ALA A 188 8.78 13.55 -5.77
N ILE A 189 7.50 13.41 -6.15
CA ILE A 189 6.38 13.99 -5.41
C ILE A 189 6.27 13.34 -4.03
N ALA A 190 6.29 12.02 -3.96
CA ALA A 190 6.20 11.28 -2.70
C ALA A 190 7.29 11.67 -1.71
N GLN A 191 8.54 11.82 -2.19
CA GLN A 191 9.67 12.27 -1.37
C GLN A 191 9.49 13.70 -0.86
N ALA A 192 8.96 14.60 -1.69
CA ALA A 192 8.74 15.99 -1.29
C ALA A 192 7.63 16.11 -0.23
N ILE A 193 6.57 15.30 -0.32
CA ILE A 193 5.47 15.25 0.66
C ILE A 193 5.91 14.56 1.96
N GLY A 194 6.55 13.43 1.84
CA GLY A 194 7.04 12.62 2.97
C GLY A 194 5.98 11.77 3.67
N ILE A 195 6.45 10.68 4.29
CA ILE A 195 5.58 9.72 5.02
C ILE A 195 4.77 10.37 6.16
N PRO A 196 5.35 11.27 7.00
CA PRO A 196 4.58 11.88 8.10
C PRO A 196 3.33 12.62 7.61
N LYS A 197 3.44 13.35 6.49
CA LYS A 197 2.30 14.09 5.92
C LYS A 197 1.27 13.14 5.34
N MET A 198 1.68 12.11 4.60
CA MET A 198 0.79 11.09 4.04
C MET A 198 -0.02 10.40 5.14
N ARG A 199 0.65 9.89 6.19
CA ARG A 199 -0.03 9.18 7.28
C ARG A 199 -0.97 10.09 8.10
N SER A 200 -0.72 11.40 8.16
CA SER A 200 -1.61 12.35 8.87
C SER A 200 -2.95 12.59 8.15
N LYS A 201 -3.04 12.25 6.86
CA LYS A 201 -4.21 12.47 6.00
C LYS A 201 -4.83 11.19 5.45
N CYS A 202 -4.18 10.05 5.67
CA CYS A 202 -4.53 8.75 5.12
C CYS A 202 -4.64 7.73 6.27
N PRO A 203 -5.83 7.57 6.89
CA PRO A 203 -6.03 6.73 8.07
C PRO A 203 -5.67 5.25 7.87
N LEU A 204 -6.04 4.65 6.74
CA LEU A 204 -5.74 3.24 6.47
C LEU A 204 -4.23 3.01 6.30
N PHE A 205 -3.56 3.94 5.64
CA PHE A 205 -2.11 3.94 5.51
C PHE A 205 -1.43 4.13 6.87
N HIS A 206 -1.96 5.05 7.71
CA HIS A 206 -1.49 5.25 9.09
C HIS A 206 -1.58 3.97 9.92
N ASP A 207 -2.73 3.29 9.89
CA ASP A 207 -2.97 2.06 10.65
C ASP A 207 -2.04 0.93 10.22
N TRP A 208 -1.82 0.80 8.92
CA TRP A 208 -0.86 -0.17 8.39
C TRP A 208 0.56 0.10 8.89
N LEU A 209 1.04 1.35 8.80
CA LEU A 209 2.36 1.72 9.30
C LEU A 209 2.49 1.47 10.80
N THR A 210 1.46 1.80 11.58
CA THR A 210 1.44 1.57 13.03
C THR A 210 1.59 0.08 13.35
N LYS A 211 0.96 -0.81 12.58
CA LYS A 211 1.13 -2.26 12.71
C LYS A 211 2.57 -2.68 12.41
N LEU A 212 3.18 -2.17 11.35
CA LEU A 212 4.58 -2.45 11.02
C LEU A 212 5.53 -1.97 12.12
N GLU A 213 5.35 -0.74 12.60
CA GLU A 213 6.15 -0.15 13.68
C GLU A 213 6.06 -0.95 15.00
N SER A 214 4.90 -1.55 15.27
CA SER A 214 4.71 -2.39 16.45
C SER A 214 5.60 -3.64 16.48
N LEU A 215 6.00 -4.15 15.31
CA LEU A 215 6.90 -5.30 15.21
C LEU A 215 8.28 -5.01 15.81
N ALA A 216 8.82 -3.82 15.56
CA ALA A 216 10.12 -3.41 16.13
C ALA A 216 10.07 -3.28 17.65
N ARG A 217 8.96 -2.76 18.19
CA ARG A 217 8.77 -2.61 19.65
C ARG A 217 8.69 -3.97 20.36
N ASN A 218 7.94 -4.91 19.78
CA ASN A 218 7.79 -6.25 20.35
C ASN A 218 9.11 -7.02 20.34
N ASN A 219 9.91 -6.91 19.29
CA ASN A 219 11.23 -7.55 19.23
C ASN A 219 12.22 -6.98 20.26
N LYS A 220 12.21 -5.65 20.50
CA LYS A 220 13.04 -5.01 21.56
C LYS A 220 12.64 -5.46 22.97
N ASN A 221 11.35 -5.67 23.22
CA ASN A 221 10.87 -6.15 24.53
C ASN A 221 11.24 -7.62 24.79
N LEU A 222 11.14 -8.48 23.77
CA LEU A 222 11.57 -9.88 23.86
C LEU A 222 13.08 -10.00 24.12
N ALA A 223 13.90 -9.18 23.47
CA ALA A 223 15.34 -9.15 23.69
C ALA A 223 15.75 -8.64 25.09
N LYS A 224 14.92 -7.81 25.73
CA LYS A 224 15.14 -7.34 27.12
C LYS A 224 14.70 -8.36 28.17
N SER A 225 13.67 -9.15 27.91
CA SER A 225 13.18 -10.18 28.84
C SER A 225 13.98 -11.48 28.83
N SER A 226 14.92 -11.61 27.86
CA SER A 226 15.82 -12.78 27.73
C SER A 226 17.23 -12.51 28.29
N ARG A 227 17.43 -11.37 28.93
CA ARG A 227 18.64 -11.00 29.68
C ARG A 227 18.37 -10.92 31.16
#